data_baf5e1b5686144e0480acedc73f95be0
#
_entry.id   baf5e1b5686144e0480acedc73f95be0
#
_cell.length_a   1.000
_cell.length_b   1.000
_cell.length_c   1.000
_cell.angle_alpha   90.00
_cell.angle_beta   90.00
_cell.angle_gamma   90.00
#
_symmetry.space_group_name_H-M   'P 1'
#
loop_
_entity.id
_entity.type
_entity.pdbx_description
1 polymer ?
#
loop_
_entity_poly.entity_id
_entity_poly.type
_entity_poly.pdbx_seq_one_letter_code
_entity_poly.pdbx_strand_id
1 'polypeptide(L)'
;MIPTISTALNTILGRATMLTHASGAGRAFELFVMTEVALGLRSSGFSVWLQRSDGTTIRSSDPIRRFIQRGGAPTGVAPASAGPDNASVIGFRWRTRPAWEIWNGIQFYGRSQAMHEIDVAIVPQSVGVDLRLSGGSPVGRPRVAIECKDVGTDGSLDEMRTLVARLYDVTLLHAHHHHLPYPFAQAIHPGAATSSKERAVITYRQENKRTKNILARRTGFVAGTIPLASYHHIESHANITVGSPAVAELVGSVVGWARRNAR
;
A
#
# COMPACT_ATOMS: atom_id res chain seq x y z
N MET A 1 2.19 -2.14 -20.59
CA MET A 1 2.06 -1.65 -19.20
C MET A 1 2.03 -0.13 -19.10
N ILE A 2 3.05 0.62 -19.51
CA ILE A 2 3.05 2.11 -19.42
C ILE A 2 1.82 2.77 -20.07
N PRO A 3 1.38 2.39 -21.28
CA PRO A 3 0.15 2.97 -21.88
C PRO A 3 -1.09 2.71 -21.00
N THR A 4 -1.21 1.53 -20.40
CA THR A 4 -2.32 1.16 -19.49
C THR A 4 -2.32 2.05 -18.25
N ILE A 5 -1.16 2.27 -17.64
CA ILE A 5 -0.98 3.18 -16.50
C ILE A 5 -1.42 4.61 -16.87
N SER A 6 -0.95 5.12 -18.02
CA SER A 6 -1.32 6.47 -18.49
C SER A 6 -2.83 6.58 -18.70
N THR A 7 -3.45 5.56 -19.30
CA THR A 7 -4.91 5.52 -19.49
C THR A 7 -5.64 5.54 -18.14
N ALA A 8 -5.17 4.77 -17.16
CA ALA A 8 -5.74 4.74 -15.82
C ALA A 8 -5.68 6.11 -15.13
N LEU A 9 -4.52 6.76 -15.16
CA LEU A 9 -4.33 8.10 -14.59
C LEU A 9 -5.21 9.15 -15.28
N ASN A 10 -5.31 9.10 -16.62
CA ASN A 10 -6.18 9.97 -17.40
C ASN A 10 -7.65 9.75 -17.02
N THR A 11 -8.06 8.52 -16.83
CA THR A 11 -9.42 8.16 -16.38
C THR A 11 -9.71 8.72 -15.00
N ILE A 12 -8.78 8.61 -14.05
CA ILE A 12 -8.93 9.12 -12.68
C ILE A 12 -9.05 10.65 -12.70
N LEU A 13 -8.20 11.33 -13.43
CA LEU A 13 -8.19 12.80 -13.49
C LEU A 13 -9.30 13.38 -14.40
N GLY A 14 -9.80 12.62 -15.37
CA GLY A 14 -10.70 13.08 -16.42
C GLY A 14 -10.02 13.94 -17.51
N ARG A 15 -8.70 13.96 -17.55
CA ARG A 15 -7.85 14.72 -18.48
C ARG A 15 -6.52 14.02 -18.69
N ALA A 16 -5.84 14.36 -19.79
CA ALA A 16 -4.49 13.88 -20.06
C ALA A 16 -3.52 14.26 -18.92
N THR A 17 -2.79 13.27 -18.45
CA THR A 17 -1.83 13.38 -17.35
C THR A 17 -0.44 12.98 -17.85
N MET A 18 0.55 13.80 -17.57
CA MET A 18 1.95 13.43 -17.84
C MET A 18 2.41 12.43 -16.76
N LEU A 19 2.95 11.31 -17.21
CA LEU A 19 3.54 10.33 -16.32
C LEU A 19 5.07 10.48 -16.32
N THR A 20 5.64 10.70 -15.14
CA THR A 20 7.07 10.54 -14.87
C THR A 20 7.24 9.34 -13.96
N HIS A 21 7.89 8.29 -14.44
CA HIS A 21 8.11 7.07 -13.67
C HIS A 21 9.60 6.85 -13.44
N ALA A 22 9.94 6.17 -12.33
CA ALA A 22 11.29 5.74 -12.08
C ALA A 22 11.71 4.67 -13.10
N SER A 23 12.99 4.65 -13.44
CA SER A 23 13.55 3.62 -14.32
C SER A 23 13.54 2.25 -13.61
N GLY A 24 13.41 1.20 -14.42
CA GLY A 24 13.39 -0.20 -13.96
C GLY A 24 12.04 -0.89 -14.18
N ALA A 25 12.09 -2.15 -14.57
CA ALA A 25 10.90 -2.94 -14.91
C ALA A 25 9.97 -3.11 -13.69
N GLY A 26 10.53 -3.36 -12.51
CA GLY A 26 9.77 -3.51 -11.27
C GLY A 26 8.94 -2.26 -10.92
N ARG A 27 9.49 -1.07 -11.14
CA ARG A 27 8.78 0.19 -10.85
C ARG A 27 7.54 0.41 -11.72
N ALA A 28 7.59 -0.01 -12.98
CA ALA A 28 6.42 0.04 -13.85
C ALA A 28 5.34 -0.97 -13.41
N PHE A 29 5.73 -2.13 -12.92
CA PHE A 29 4.80 -3.15 -12.41
C PHE A 29 4.11 -2.69 -11.12
N GLU A 30 4.85 -2.15 -10.17
CA GLU A 30 4.30 -1.55 -8.95
C GLU A 30 3.23 -0.49 -9.27
N LEU A 31 3.57 0.42 -10.19
CA LEU A 31 2.65 1.49 -10.59
C LEU A 31 1.43 0.96 -11.34
N PHE A 32 1.59 -0.09 -12.13
CA PHE A 32 0.49 -0.78 -12.78
C PHE A 32 -0.49 -1.36 -11.74
N VAL A 33 0.01 -2.12 -10.75
CA VAL A 33 -0.82 -2.66 -9.66
C VAL A 33 -1.53 -1.54 -8.90
N MET A 34 -0.82 -0.47 -8.56
CA MET A 34 -1.38 0.70 -7.87
C MET A 34 -2.54 1.33 -8.65
N THR A 35 -2.36 1.55 -9.96
CA THR A 35 -3.39 2.20 -10.79
C THR A 35 -4.58 1.30 -11.06
N GLU A 36 -4.40 -0.02 -11.22
CA GLU A 36 -5.50 -0.98 -11.36
C GLU A 36 -6.35 -1.03 -10.07
N VAL A 37 -5.70 -1.05 -8.90
CA VAL A 37 -6.41 -0.96 -7.60
C VAL A 37 -7.23 0.33 -7.52
N ALA A 38 -6.66 1.46 -7.93
CA ALA A 38 -7.35 2.76 -7.91
C ALA A 38 -8.58 2.78 -8.85
N LEU A 39 -8.45 2.22 -10.06
CA LEU A 39 -9.58 2.07 -10.99
C LEU A 39 -10.67 1.16 -10.44
N GLY A 40 -10.30 0.05 -9.81
CA GLY A 40 -11.25 -0.86 -9.18
C GLY A 40 -12.03 -0.20 -8.04
N LEU A 41 -11.36 0.60 -7.22
CA LEU A 41 -12.01 1.42 -6.19
C LEU A 41 -12.99 2.42 -6.81
N ARG A 42 -12.57 3.16 -7.85
CA ARG A 42 -13.43 4.10 -8.56
C ARG A 42 -14.66 3.42 -9.15
N SER A 43 -14.48 2.31 -9.85
CA SER A 43 -15.58 1.52 -10.44
C SER A 43 -16.54 0.96 -9.38
N SER A 44 -16.06 0.83 -8.16
CA SER A 44 -16.85 0.36 -7.00
C SER A 44 -17.55 1.49 -6.22
N GLY A 45 -17.52 2.73 -6.74
CA GLY A 45 -18.25 3.86 -6.20
C GLY A 45 -17.47 4.69 -5.16
N PHE A 46 -16.17 4.45 -4.98
CA PHE A 46 -15.32 5.37 -4.21
C PHE A 46 -14.98 6.61 -5.04
N SER A 47 -14.91 7.76 -4.40
CA SER A 47 -14.26 8.93 -4.97
C SER A 47 -12.75 8.67 -4.98
N VAL A 48 -12.11 8.82 -6.14
CA VAL A 48 -10.66 8.60 -6.32
C VAL A 48 -10.08 9.82 -7.00
N TRP A 49 -8.92 10.29 -6.54
CA TRP A 49 -8.23 11.46 -7.08
C TRP A 49 -6.72 11.31 -7.05
N LEU A 50 -6.03 12.09 -7.87
CA LEU A 50 -4.58 12.19 -7.85
C LEU A 50 -4.15 13.33 -6.91
N GLN A 51 -3.09 13.11 -6.14
CA GLN A 51 -2.58 14.12 -5.24
C GLN A 51 -1.05 14.04 -5.17
N ARG A 52 -0.40 15.15 -4.85
CA ARG A 52 1.05 15.20 -4.61
C ARG A 52 1.37 14.71 -3.21
N SER A 53 2.61 14.33 -2.99
CA SER A 53 3.07 13.82 -1.68
C SER A 53 2.91 14.83 -0.53
N ASP A 54 2.80 16.13 -0.83
CA ASP A 54 2.47 17.18 0.13
C ASP A 54 0.99 17.26 0.53
N GLY A 55 0.14 16.41 -0.07
CA GLY A 55 -1.30 16.39 0.16
C GLY A 55 -2.12 17.27 -0.77
N THR A 56 -1.50 18.07 -1.66
CA THR A 56 -2.26 18.89 -2.62
C THR A 56 -2.85 18.05 -3.73
N THR A 57 -4.13 18.26 -4.05
CA THR A 57 -4.83 17.56 -5.12
C THR A 57 -4.35 18.04 -6.48
N ILE A 58 -4.07 17.10 -7.41
CA ILE A 58 -3.87 17.40 -8.82
C ILE A 58 -5.25 17.56 -9.45
N ARG A 59 -5.56 18.74 -9.99
CA ARG A 59 -6.86 19.06 -10.57
C ARG A 59 -6.81 19.01 -12.08
N SER A 60 -7.95 18.71 -12.70
CA SER A 60 -8.08 18.77 -14.16
C SER A 60 -7.86 20.18 -14.74
N SER A 61 -8.06 21.21 -13.93
CA SER A 61 -7.81 22.63 -14.26
C SER A 61 -6.34 23.04 -14.10
N ASP A 62 -5.50 22.22 -13.44
CA ASP A 62 -4.10 22.59 -13.23
C ASP A 62 -3.37 22.71 -14.57
N PRO A 63 -2.49 23.72 -14.76
CA PRO A 63 -1.70 23.86 -15.97
C PRO A 63 -0.71 22.71 -16.14
N ILE A 64 -0.18 22.19 -15.04
CA ILE A 64 0.75 21.05 -15.01
C ILE A 64 0.08 19.87 -14.29
N ARG A 65 -0.40 18.92 -15.10
CA ARG A 65 -1.02 17.67 -14.64
C ARG A 65 0.00 16.54 -14.76
N ARG A 66 0.88 16.43 -13.78
CA ARG A 66 1.95 15.43 -13.77
C ARG A 66 1.76 14.48 -12.60
N PHE A 67 1.81 13.18 -12.89
CA PHE A 67 1.93 12.13 -11.89
C PHE A 67 3.39 11.68 -11.86
N ILE A 68 4.03 11.79 -10.69
CA ILE A 68 5.43 11.45 -10.52
C ILE A 68 5.54 10.26 -9.58
N GLN A 69 6.03 9.14 -10.10
CA GLN A 69 6.39 7.99 -9.30
C GLN A 69 7.77 8.20 -8.67
N ARG A 70 7.83 8.18 -7.37
CA ARG A 70 9.08 8.09 -6.60
C ARG A 70 8.90 7.07 -5.50
N GLY A 71 9.89 6.19 -5.34
CA GLY A 71 10.03 5.33 -4.17
C GLY A 71 10.79 6.03 -3.06
N GLY A 72 10.72 5.49 -1.86
CA GLY A 72 11.46 5.95 -0.70
C GLY A 72 10.62 6.78 0.28
N ALA A 73 11.30 7.38 1.25
CA ALA A 73 10.65 8.23 2.23
C ALA A 73 10.02 9.45 1.55
N PRO A 74 8.77 9.81 1.87
CA PRO A 74 8.27 11.11 1.52
C PRO A 74 9.16 12.13 2.23
N THR A 75 9.92 12.89 1.46
CA THR A 75 10.69 14.00 2.03
C THR A 75 9.71 14.97 2.63
N GLY A 76 9.91 15.33 3.90
CA GLY A 76 9.09 16.31 4.63
C GLY A 76 9.11 17.66 3.93
N VAL A 77 8.26 17.78 2.93
CA VAL A 77 8.11 19.02 2.18
C VAL A 77 7.01 19.79 2.86
N ALA A 78 7.38 20.91 3.46
CA ALA A 78 6.38 21.85 3.93
C ALA A 78 5.41 22.20 2.79
N PRO A 79 4.10 22.31 3.05
CA PRO A 79 3.11 22.65 2.02
C PRO A 79 3.48 23.89 1.19
N ALA A 80 4.22 24.84 1.79
CA ALA A 80 4.70 26.05 1.12
C ALA A 80 5.77 25.82 0.03
N SER A 81 6.44 24.66 0.02
CA SER A 81 7.43 24.27 -1.01
C SER A 81 6.87 23.22 -1.99
N ALA A 82 5.58 22.94 -1.89
CA ALA A 82 4.91 22.02 -2.77
C ALA A 82 4.90 22.54 -4.21
N GLY A 83 5.42 21.76 -5.09
CA GLY A 83 5.49 22.07 -6.52
C GLY A 83 4.98 20.92 -7.37
N PRO A 84 4.83 21.17 -8.68
CA PRO A 84 4.41 20.13 -9.62
C PRO A 84 5.40 18.96 -9.72
N ASP A 85 6.59 19.10 -9.16
CA ASP A 85 7.66 18.11 -9.21
C ASP A 85 7.69 17.18 -8.00
N ASN A 86 6.73 17.30 -7.07
CA ASN A 86 6.60 16.38 -5.96
C ASN A 86 6.06 15.01 -6.41
N ALA A 87 6.55 13.96 -5.74
CA ALA A 87 6.01 12.62 -5.91
C ALA A 87 4.48 12.61 -5.75
N SER A 88 3.82 11.68 -6.41
CA SER A 88 2.37 11.61 -6.44
C SER A 88 1.85 10.36 -5.75
N VAL A 89 0.68 10.47 -5.16
CA VAL A 89 -0.07 9.39 -4.55
C VAL A 89 -1.52 9.41 -5.07
N ILE A 90 -2.28 8.36 -4.81
CA ILE A 90 -3.70 8.33 -5.17
C ILE A 90 -4.52 8.38 -3.89
N GLY A 91 -5.38 9.39 -3.77
CA GLY A 91 -6.34 9.50 -2.67
C GLY A 91 -7.65 8.80 -3.03
N PHE A 92 -8.33 8.24 -2.02
CA PHE A 92 -9.69 7.75 -2.19
C PHE A 92 -10.51 7.86 -0.91
N ARG A 93 -11.84 7.91 -1.05
CA ARG A 93 -12.79 7.90 0.08
C ARG A 93 -14.16 7.39 -0.31
N TRP A 94 -14.88 6.87 0.65
CA TRP A 94 -16.28 6.53 0.51
C TRP A 94 -17.16 7.69 1.01
N ARG A 95 -17.88 8.35 0.08
CA ARG A 95 -18.78 9.48 0.43
C ARG A 95 -18.07 10.52 1.30
N THR A 96 -18.57 10.76 2.52
CA THR A 96 -18.04 11.72 3.51
C THR A 96 -17.13 11.08 4.56
N ARG A 97 -16.80 9.78 4.42
CA ARG A 97 -15.91 9.08 5.35
C ARG A 97 -14.47 9.59 5.26
N PRO A 98 -13.66 9.34 6.28
CA PRO A 98 -12.23 9.69 6.23
C PRO A 98 -11.55 9.16 4.98
N ALA A 99 -10.63 9.94 4.44
CA ALA A 99 -9.90 9.58 3.24
C ALA A 99 -8.76 8.62 3.54
N TRP A 100 -8.34 7.94 2.48
CA TRP A 100 -7.25 6.98 2.44
C TRP A 100 -6.30 7.35 1.31
N GLU A 101 -5.07 6.90 1.40
CA GLU A 101 -4.04 7.15 0.38
C GLU A 101 -3.42 5.83 -0.07
N ILE A 102 -3.17 5.72 -1.37
CA ILE A 102 -2.41 4.63 -1.98
C ILE A 102 -1.06 5.20 -2.36
N TRP A 103 0.00 4.64 -1.80
CA TRP A 103 1.38 5.05 -1.99
C TRP A 103 2.15 3.99 -2.77
N ASN A 104 3.13 4.42 -3.57
CA ASN A 104 4.09 3.56 -4.26
C ASN A 104 5.48 3.72 -3.64
N GLY A 105 6.12 2.59 -3.33
CA GLY A 105 7.49 2.57 -2.83
C GLY A 105 7.71 3.35 -1.54
N ILE A 106 6.78 3.24 -0.58
CA ILE A 106 6.86 3.98 0.68
C ILE A 106 7.67 3.21 1.72
N GLN A 107 8.50 3.93 2.47
CA GLN A 107 9.31 3.37 3.55
C GLN A 107 8.65 3.55 4.91
N PHE A 108 8.66 2.47 5.71
CA PHE A 108 8.19 2.41 7.08
C PHE A 108 9.30 1.92 8.00
N TYR A 109 9.42 2.51 9.17
CA TYR A 109 10.19 1.88 10.24
C TYR A 109 9.42 0.69 10.80
N GLY A 110 10.08 -0.44 10.87
CA GLY A 110 9.60 -1.61 11.55
C GLY A 110 9.67 -1.46 13.08
N ARG A 111 9.16 -2.43 13.78
CA ARG A 111 9.32 -2.54 15.25
C ARG A 111 10.76 -2.71 15.68
N SER A 112 11.57 -3.30 14.81
CA SER A 112 13.02 -3.43 14.98
C SER A 112 13.78 -2.12 14.80
N GLN A 113 13.13 -1.04 14.39
CA GLN A 113 13.72 0.21 13.94
C GLN A 113 14.41 0.11 12.58
N ALA A 114 14.37 -1.04 11.93
CA ALA A 114 14.81 -1.16 10.55
C ALA A 114 13.79 -0.51 9.60
N MET A 115 14.29 0.09 8.52
CA MET A 115 13.46 0.70 7.49
C MET A 115 13.14 -0.31 6.40
N HIS A 116 11.86 -0.43 6.04
CA HIS A 116 11.37 -1.35 5.02
C HIS A 116 10.53 -0.61 3.99
N GLU A 117 10.81 -0.82 2.72
CA GLU A 117 9.97 -0.34 1.63
C GLU A 117 8.81 -1.32 1.38
N ILE A 118 7.62 -0.76 1.16
CA ILE A 118 6.43 -1.47 0.70
C ILE A 118 6.08 -0.93 -0.68
N ASP A 119 6.05 -1.81 -1.66
CA ASP A 119 5.91 -1.43 -3.08
C ASP A 119 4.59 -0.71 -3.37
N VAL A 120 3.46 -1.20 -2.84
CA VAL A 120 2.18 -0.49 -2.85
C VAL A 120 1.53 -0.59 -1.47
N ALA A 121 1.30 0.54 -0.83
CA ALA A 121 0.70 0.61 0.49
C ALA A 121 -0.59 1.43 0.50
N ILE A 122 -1.62 0.95 1.22
CA ILE A 122 -2.81 1.75 1.52
C ILE A 122 -2.76 2.13 3.01
N VAL A 123 -2.87 3.42 3.26
CA VAL A 123 -2.84 4.00 4.61
C VAL A 123 -4.02 4.93 4.83
N PRO A 124 -4.50 5.12 6.08
CA PRO A 124 -5.37 6.23 6.40
C PRO A 124 -4.69 7.57 6.03
N GLN A 125 -5.46 8.56 5.61
CA GLN A 125 -4.91 9.87 5.26
C GLN A 125 -4.15 10.51 6.44
N SER A 126 -4.56 10.28 7.68
CA SER A 126 -3.83 10.74 8.86
C SER A 126 -2.40 10.20 8.90
N VAL A 127 -2.22 8.93 8.58
CA VAL A 127 -0.88 8.31 8.47
C VAL A 127 -0.09 8.95 7.31
N GLY A 128 -0.72 9.21 6.18
CA GLY A 128 -0.09 9.92 5.06
C GLY A 128 0.35 11.34 5.44
N VAL A 129 -0.43 12.04 6.27
CA VAL A 129 -0.04 13.35 6.83
C VAL A 129 1.19 13.22 7.72
N ASP A 130 1.18 12.27 8.64
CA ASP A 130 2.32 12.03 9.54
C ASP A 130 3.60 11.67 8.77
N LEU A 131 3.49 10.83 7.76
CA LEU A 131 4.60 10.47 6.87
C LEU A 131 5.18 11.69 6.15
N ARG A 132 4.33 12.60 5.68
CA ARG A 132 4.76 13.86 5.04
C ARG A 132 5.49 14.77 6.01
N LEU A 133 4.97 14.92 7.23
CA LEU A 133 5.54 15.79 8.25
C LEU A 133 6.87 15.26 8.80
N SER A 134 6.98 13.95 8.97
CA SER A 134 8.16 13.30 9.57
C SER A 134 9.25 12.95 8.54
N GLY A 135 8.99 13.12 7.25
CA GLY A 135 9.93 12.72 6.20
C GLY A 135 10.10 11.21 6.06
N GLY A 136 9.07 10.44 6.45
CA GLY A 136 9.05 8.98 6.28
C GLY A 136 9.23 8.17 7.55
N SER A 137 9.22 8.82 8.70
CA SER A 137 9.16 8.10 9.98
C SER A 137 7.68 7.84 10.34
N PRO A 138 7.19 6.62 10.19
CA PRO A 138 5.76 6.40 10.29
C PRO A 138 5.30 6.30 11.73
N VAL A 139 4.37 7.13 12.08
CA VAL A 139 3.52 6.96 13.27
C VAL A 139 2.34 6.02 12.96
N GLY A 140 2.30 5.37 11.86
CA GLY A 140 1.22 4.46 11.48
C GLY A 140 1.72 3.32 10.61
N ARG A 141 0.84 2.36 10.35
CA ARG A 141 1.15 1.14 9.61
C ARG A 141 0.32 1.05 8.35
N PRO A 142 0.84 0.43 7.29
CA PRO A 142 0.01 0.13 6.13
C PRO A 142 -1.16 -0.78 6.56
N ARG A 143 -2.35 -0.47 6.06
CA ARG A 143 -3.53 -1.32 6.22
C ARG A 143 -3.64 -2.34 5.10
N VAL A 144 -3.13 -1.99 3.92
CA VAL A 144 -2.86 -2.93 2.86
C VAL A 144 -1.40 -2.77 2.47
N ALA A 145 -0.67 -3.88 2.41
CA ALA A 145 0.70 -3.96 1.94
C ALA A 145 0.74 -4.92 0.77
N ILE A 146 1.16 -4.46 -0.40
CA ILE A 146 1.32 -5.27 -1.60
C ILE A 146 2.80 -5.24 -1.97
N GLU A 147 3.42 -6.40 -1.98
CA GLU A 147 4.75 -6.61 -2.53
C GLU A 147 4.59 -7.00 -4.01
N CYS A 148 5.35 -6.37 -4.87
CA CYS A 148 5.28 -6.53 -6.32
C CYS A 148 6.57 -7.16 -6.85
N LYS A 149 6.48 -8.26 -7.60
CA LYS A 149 7.64 -8.95 -8.17
C LYS A 149 7.51 -9.07 -9.69
N ASP A 150 8.25 -8.23 -10.40
CA ASP A 150 8.39 -8.26 -11.87
C ASP A 150 9.67 -8.99 -12.27
N VAL A 151 9.70 -10.29 -12.03
CA VAL A 151 10.84 -11.16 -12.35
C VAL A 151 10.39 -12.31 -13.26
N GLY A 152 11.30 -12.80 -14.09
CA GLY A 152 11.02 -13.85 -15.08
C GLY A 152 10.98 -15.27 -14.51
N THR A 153 11.36 -15.46 -13.25
CA THR A 153 11.37 -16.76 -12.58
C THR A 153 10.23 -16.88 -11.58
N ASP A 154 9.79 -18.08 -11.26
CA ASP A 154 8.76 -18.31 -10.25
C ASP A 154 9.24 -17.95 -8.84
N GLY A 155 8.31 -17.50 -8.00
CA GLY A 155 8.58 -17.06 -6.63
C GLY A 155 9.03 -18.20 -5.74
N SER A 156 10.20 -18.03 -5.13
CA SER A 156 10.82 -19.02 -4.27
C SER A 156 10.27 -18.99 -2.85
N LEU A 157 10.52 -20.09 -2.12
CA LEU A 157 10.20 -20.15 -0.69
C LEU A 157 10.98 -19.13 0.12
N ASP A 158 12.24 -18.82 -0.27
CA ASP A 158 13.06 -17.83 0.46
C ASP A 158 12.57 -16.39 0.21
N GLU A 159 12.06 -16.10 -0.98
CA GLU A 159 11.39 -14.84 -1.25
C GLU A 159 10.17 -14.66 -0.32
N MET A 160 9.37 -15.72 -0.16
CA MET A 160 8.22 -15.67 0.75
C MET A 160 8.65 -15.53 2.22
N ARG A 161 9.71 -16.22 2.65
CA ARG A 161 10.26 -16.07 4.02
C ARG A 161 10.72 -14.64 4.28
N THR A 162 11.40 -14.04 3.32
CA THR A 162 11.85 -12.63 3.38
C THR A 162 10.66 -11.68 3.49
N LEU A 163 9.61 -11.90 2.71
CA LEU A 163 8.38 -11.11 2.79
C LEU A 163 7.69 -11.27 4.15
N VAL A 164 7.56 -12.50 4.65
CA VAL A 164 7.00 -12.78 5.98
C VAL A 164 7.76 -12.02 7.07
N ALA A 165 9.10 -12.07 7.06
CA ALA A 165 9.92 -11.36 8.04
C ALA A 165 9.70 -9.84 7.97
N ARG A 166 9.66 -9.24 6.77
CA ARG A 166 9.39 -7.83 6.56
C ARG A 166 8.00 -7.44 7.05
N LEU A 167 6.98 -8.18 6.66
CA LEU A 167 5.60 -7.91 7.07
C LEU A 167 5.42 -8.07 8.58
N TYR A 168 6.10 -9.02 9.19
CA TYR A 168 6.08 -9.19 10.64
C TYR A 168 6.64 -7.98 11.37
N ASP A 169 7.59 -7.28 10.78
CA ASP A 169 8.18 -6.08 11.36
C ASP A 169 7.33 -4.81 11.13
N VAL A 170 6.75 -4.63 9.94
CA VAL A 170 6.05 -3.39 9.56
C VAL A 170 4.53 -3.43 9.61
N THR A 171 3.92 -4.60 9.48
CA THR A 171 2.46 -4.76 9.53
C THR A 171 2.03 -5.54 10.76
N LEU A 172 0.73 -5.74 10.89
CA LEU A 172 0.15 -6.62 11.88
C LEU A 172 -0.05 -8.00 11.24
N LEU A 173 1.05 -8.66 10.89
CA LEU A 173 0.97 -10.00 10.33
C LEU A 173 0.32 -10.95 11.34
N HIS A 174 -0.72 -11.65 10.91
CA HIS A 174 -1.39 -12.59 11.78
C HIS A 174 -0.49 -13.81 11.99
N ALA A 175 0.01 -13.95 13.20
CA ALA A 175 0.54 -15.21 13.68
C ALA A 175 -0.61 -16.01 14.32
N HIS A 176 -0.67 -17.31 14.07
CA HIS A 176 -1.66 -18.20 14.68
C HIS A 176 -1.57 -18.28 16.22
N HIS A 177 -0.78 -17.42 16.83
CA HIS A 177 -0.58 -17.39 18.27
C HIS A 177 -1.71 -16.62 18.94
N HIS A 178 -2.45 -17.32 19.77
CA HIS A 178 -3.52 -16.75 20.58
C HIS A 178 -3.01 -15.78 21.66
N HIS A 179 -1.71 -15.75 21.90
CA HIS A 179 -1.08 -14.93 22.92
C HIS A 179 0.07 -14.12 22.35
N LEU A 180 -0.12 -12.80 22.31
CA LEU A 180 0.95 -11.86 22.01
C LEU A 180 1.68 -11.52 23.31
N PRO A 181 3.02 -11.54 23.31
CA PRO A 181 3.80 -11.01 24.42
C PRO A 181 3.45 -9.55 24.69
N TYR A 182 3.39 -9.15 25.94
CA TYR A 182 3.06 -7.79 26.34
C TYR A 182 3.91 -6.71 25.66
N PRO A 183 5.25 -6.86 25.53
CA PRO A 183 6.07 -5.89 24.80
C PRO A 183 5.64 -5.68 23.36
N PHE A 184 5.10 -6.70 22.72
CA PHE A 184 4.61 -6.64 21.36
C PHE A 184 3.33 -5.81 21.24
N ALA A 185 2.44 -5.95 22.20
CA ALA A 185 1.22 -5.14 22.26
C ALA A 185 1.52 -3.66 22.51
N GLN A 186 2.51 -3.34 23.34
CA GLN A 186 2.97 -1.97 23.58
C GLN A 186 3.58 -1.32 22.32
N ALA A 187 4.35 -2.06 21.53
CA ALA A 187 4.93 -1.56 20.30
C ALA A 187 3.86 -1.17 19.25
N ILE A 188 2.67 -1.79 19.36
CA ILE A 188 1.55 -1.49 18.46
C ILE A 188 0.80 -0.22 18.90
N HIS A 189 0.70 -0.02 20.20
CA HIS A 189 0.01 1.10 20.82
C HIS A 189 0.88 1.76 21.87
N PRO A 190 1.82 2.64 21.48
CA PRO A 190 2.72 3.31 22.44
C PRO A 190 1.99 4.06 23.56
N GLY A 191 0.78 4.56 23.28
CA GLY A 191 -0.07 5.23 24.28
C GLY A 191 -0.85 4.29 25.21
N ALA A 192 -0.76 2.97 25.03
CA ALA A 192 -1.53 1.99 25.77
C ALA A 192 -0.82 1.50 27.06
N ALA A 193 0.20 2.23 27.55
CA ALA A 193 0.95 1.88 28.75
C ALA A 193 0.07 1.74 30.01
N THR A 194 -1.13 2.30 29.98
CA THR A 194 -2.11 2.23 31.08
C THR A 194 -3.20 1.18 30.85
N SER A 195 -3.22 0.54 29.67
CA SER A 195 -4.23 -0.48 29.38
C SER A 195 -3.82 -1.85 29.87
N SER A 196 -4.79 -2.65 30.31
CA SER A 196 -4.52 -4.04 30.70
C SER A 196 -3.95 -4.82 29.51
N LYS A 197 -3.09 -5.81 29.80
CA LYS A 197 -2.54 -6.74 28.80
C LYS A 197 -3.62 -7.34 27.90
N GLU A 198 -4.77 -7.61 28.45
CA GLU A 198 -5.92 -8.17 27.77
C GLU A 198 -6.52 -7.18 26.73
N ARG A 199 -6.62 -5.92 27.10
CA ARG A 199 -7.09 -4.87 26.19
C ARG A 199 -6.15 -4.68 25.01
N ALA A 200 -4.85 -4.71 25.25
CA ALA A 200 -3.84 -4.62 24.19
C ALA A 200 -3.91 -5.81 23.20
N VAL A 201 -4.16 -7.02 23.71
CA VAL A 201 -4.35 -8.23 22.88
C VAL A 201 -5.63 -8.13 22.05
N ILE A 202 -6.73 -7.66 22.63
CA ILE A 202 -8.00 -7.45 21.90
C ILE A 202 -7.83 -6.43 20.79
N THR A 203 -7.20 -5.30 21.08
CA THR A 203 -6.96 -4.25 20.10
C THR A 203 -6.05 -4.74 18.97
N TYR A 204 -5.00 -5.49 19.28
CA TYR A 204 -4.15 -6.12 18.28
C TYR A 204 -4.95 -7.04 17.35
N ARG A 205 -5.79 -7.90 17.89
CA ARG A 205 -6.63 -8.81 17.09
C ARG A 205 -7.59 -8.05 16.17
N GLN A 206 -8.20 -6.97 16.67
CA GLN A 206 -9.10 -6.13 15.87
C GLN A 206 -8.36 -5.43 14.74
N GLU A 207 -7.22 -4.85 15.02
CA GLU A 207 -6.38 -4.18 14.03
C GLU A 207 -5.85 -5.15 12.97
N ASN A 208 -5.43 -6.35 13.40
CA ASN A 208 -4.96 -7.38 12.47
C ASN A 208 -6.04 -7.83 11.49
N LYS A 209 -7.28 -7.97 11.94
CA LYS A 209 -8.42 -8.28 11.05
C LYS A 209 -8.66 -7.19 10.00
N ARG A 210 -8.15 -5.98 10.21
CA ARG A 210 -8.27 -4.84 9.30
C ARG A 210 -7.08 -4.70 8.37
N THR A 211 -6.02 -5.49 8.55
CA THR A 211 -4.87 -5.47 7.64
C THR A 211 -5.02 -6.50 6.53
N LYS A 212 -4.39 -6.23 5.40
CA LYS A 212 -4.32 -7.14 4.26
C LYS A 212 -2.91 -7.11 3.70
N ASN A 213 -2.32 -8.30 3.55
CA ASN A 213 -1.00 -8.47 2.98
C ASN A 213 -1.10 -9.28 1.69
N ILE A 214 -0.47 -8.82 0.64
CA ILE A 214 -0.57 -9.37 -0.71
C ILE A 214 0.83 -9.51 -1.31
N LEU A 215 1.07 -10.63 -1.99
CA LEU A 215 2.20 -10.79 -2.91
C LEU A 215 1.65 -10.89 -4.34
N ALA A 216 1.98 -9.90 -5.16
CA ALA A 216 1.62 -9.81 -6.57
C ALA A 216 2.84 -10.16 -7.43
N ARG A 217 2.72 -11.18 -8.29
CA ARG A 217 3.81 -11.61 -9.17
C ARG A 217 3.37 -11.64 -10.63
N ARG A 218 4.32 -11.30 -11.50
CA ARG A 218 4.13 -11.46 -12.94
C ARG A 218 4.22 -12.91 -13.39
N THR A 219 4.93 -13.76 -12.66
CA THR A 219 5.09 -15.21 -12.90
C THR A 219 4.37 -16.04 -11.83
N GLY A 220 4.63 -17.34 -11.80
CA GLY A 220 4.09 -18.28 -10.84
C GLY A 220 4.82 -18.33 -9.50
N PHE A 221 4.57 -19.40 -8.77
CA PHE A 221 5.20 -19.75 -7.49
C PHE A 221 5.70 -21.20 -7.52
N VAL A 222 6.84 -21.46 -6.94
CA VAL A 222 7.31 -22.83 -6.72
C VAL A 222 6.50 -23.52 -5.62
N ALA A 223 6.54 -24.84 -5.60
CA ALA A 223 5.88 -25.64 -4.57
C ALA A 223 6.31 -25.21 -3.16
N GLY A 224 5.36 -25.22 -2.21
CA GLY A 224 5.58 -24.81 -0.83
C GLY A 224 5.42 -23.30 -0.55
N THR A 225 5.54 -22.43 -1.55
CA THR A 225 5.40 -20.98 -1.37
C THR A 225 3.97 -20.59 -0.98
N ILE A 226 2.97 -21.14 -1.67
CA ILE A 226 1.55 -20.83 -1.39
C ILE A 226 1.10 -21.32 -0.01
N PRO A 227 1.41 -22.56 0.43
CA PRO A 227 1.11 -22.99 1.79
C PRO A 227 1.72 -22.08 2.86
N LEU A 228 2.98 -21.64 2.68
CA LEU A 228 3.62 -20.70 3.61
C LEU A 228 2.91 -19.34 3.62
N ALA A 229 2.56 -18.80 2.46
CA ALA A 229 1.80 -17.55 2.37
C ALA A 229 0.45 -17.68 3.08
N SER A 230 -0.29 -18.74 2.81
CA SER A 230 -1.60 -19.00 3.42
C SER A 230 -1.52 -19.13 4.93
N TYR A 231 -0.48 -19.80 5.45
CA TYR A 231 -0.24 -19.91 6.89
C TYR A 231 -0.10 -18.54 7.55
N HIS A 232 0.53 -17.58 6.87
CA HIS A 232 0.72 -16.21 7.35
C HIS A 232 -0.38 -15.24 6.88
N HIS A 233 -1.47 -15.72 6.30
CA HIS A 233 -2.56 -14.90 5.75
C HIS A 233 -2.08 -13.86 4.74
N ILE A 234 -1.10 -14.23 3.93
CA ILE A 234 -0.64 -13.45 2.77
C ILE A 234 -1.37 -13.97 1.55
N GLU A 235 -2.15 -13.12 0.89
CA GLU A 235 -2.77 -13.46 -0.38
C GLU A 235 -1.70 -13.44 -1.49
N SER A 236 -1.66 -14.50 -2.29
CA SER A 236 -0.68 -14.64 -3.37
C SER A 236 -1.39 -14.63 -4.72
N HIS A 237 -1.04 -13.67 -5.55
CA HIS A 237 -1.57 -13.53 -6.91
C HIS A 237 -0.43 -13.70 -7.93
N ALA A 238 -0.52 -14.75 -8.73
CA ALA A 238 0.42 -15.07 -9.80
C ALA A 238 -0.10 -14.59 -11.16
N ASN A 239 0.79 -14.53 -12.14
CA ASN A 239 0.45 -14.23 -13.55
C ASN A 239 -0.25 -12.86 -13.72
N ILE A 240 0.18 -11.89 -12.94
CA ILE A 240 -0.33 -10.52 -13.00
C ILE A 240 0.21 -9.86 -14.26
N THR A 241 -0.62 -9.77 -15.29
CA THR A 241 -0.32 -9.09 -16.56
C THR A 241 -1.50 -8.21 -16.96
N VAL A 242 -1.26 -7.28 -17.88
CA VAL A 242 -2.32 -6.39 -18.38
C VAL A 242 -3.50 -7.20 -18.92
N GLY A 243 -4.69 -6.96 -18.38
CA GLY A 243 -5.93 -7.63 -18.78
C GLY A 243 -6.09 -9.08 -18.31
N SER A 244 -5.18 -9.60 -17.48
CA SER A 244 -5.33 -10.96 -16.95
C SER A 244 -6.43 -11.07 -15.89
N PRO A 245 -7.11 -12.22 -15.77
CA PRO A 245 -8.05 -12.47 -14.68
C PRO A 245 -7.44 -12.27 -13.29
N ALA A 246 -6.16 -12.59 -13.13
CA ALA A 246 -5.44 -12.44 -11.87
C ALA A 246 -5.37 -10.97 -11.38
N VAL A 247 -5.30 -10.00 -12.31
CA VAL A 247 -5.43 -8.58 -11.96
C VAL A 247 -6.82 -8.30 -11.37
N ALA A 248 -7.87 -8.80 -12.00
CA ALA A 248 -9.24 -8.59 -11.52
C ALA A 248 -9.46 -9.22 -10.14
N GLU A 249 -8.88 -10.38 -9.87
CA GLU A 249 -8.92 -11.05 -8.57
C GLU A 249 -8.20 -10.23 -7.49
N LEU A 250 -6.98 -9.77 -7.76
CA LEU A 250 -6.22 -8.90 -6.85
C LEU A 250 -7.01 -7.61 -6.55
N VAL A 251 -7.47 -6.94 -7.58
CA VAL A 251 -8.28 -5.71 -7.45
C VAL A 251 -9.56 -5.97 -6.66
N GLY A 252 -10.28 -7.04 -6.99
CA GLY A 252 -11.50 -7.46 -6.27
C GLY A 252 -11.25 -7.69 -4.78
N SER A 253 -10.10 -8.30 -4.45
CA SER A 253 -9.68 -8.54 -3.07
C SER A 253 -9.43 -7.24 -2.30
N VAL A 254 -8.72 -6.28 -2.89
CA VAL A 254 -8.47 -4.96 -2.27
C VAL A 254 -9.76 -4.14 -2.16
N VAL A 255 -10.59 -4.13 -3.19
CA VAL A 255 -11.91 -3.48 -3.17
C VAL A 255 -12.81 -4.07 -2.08
N GLY A 256 -12.84 -5.40 -1.95
CA GLY A 256 -13.56 -6.08 -0.89
C GLY A 256 -13.07 -5.67 0.51
N TRP A 257 -11.77 -5.54 0.69
CA TRP A 257 -11.18 -4.98 1.91
C TRP A 257 -11.65 -3.54 2.15
N ALA A 258 -11.54 -2.67 1.15
CA ALA A 258 -11.94 -1.26 1.26
C ALA A 258 -13.42 -1.09 1.60
N ARG A 259 -14.28 -1.91 1.03
CA ARG A 259 -15.72 -1.92 1.36
C ARG A 259 -16.01 -2.24 2.82
N ARG A 260 -15.20 -3.06 3.46
CA ARG A 260 -15.37 -3.42 4.89
C ARG A 260 -14.72 -2.42 5.84
N ASN A 261 -13.64 -1.74 5.43
CA ASN A 261 -12.78 -0.98 6.35
C ASN A 261 -12.73 0.52 6.06
N ALA A 262 -13.06 0.95 4.84
CA ALA A 262 -12.98 2.35 4.41
C ALA A 262 -14.36 2.98 4.10
N ARG A 263 -15.44 2.29 4.43
CA ARG A 263 -16.83 2.77 4.31
C ARG A 263 -17.34 3.43 5.57
#